data_c139568400a8cbc923923b09c5b72af0
#
_entry.id   c139568400a8cbc923923b09c5b72af0
#
_cell.length_a   1.000
_cell.length_b   1.000
_cell.length_c   1.000
_cell.angle_alpha   90.00
_cell.angle_beta   90.00
_cell.angle_gamma   90.00
#
_symmetry.space_group_name_H-M   'P 1'
#
loop_
_entity.id
_entity.type
_entity.pdbx_description
1 polymer ?
#
loop_
_entity_poly.entity_id
_entity_poly.type
_entity_poly.pdbx_seq_one_letter_code
_entity_poly.pdbx_strand_id
1 'polypeptide(L)'
;SEMCIRDSRHPVLHRQEENIPVEEDEPEPEGRFPLPVKNRMPELSVYSIPSRDEIQTDKDKPLETWSWGKAEKMAGIEEFPAGAAPWKRGDDTRRMQELLEKCREWKDAKLSTLKACPAAKDFPGVPEDGAQTVRRTVEIDSNIGGWHSTGLYAPPGGEISFSLSGAPKDSTVSVRIGCHTDSLHKLDEWKRVPEITMQVPADRGRVKMVNPMGGLVYVNVGQRSKRGKVFKVQISGAVPAPLFVMGKTTPEQWAEQLENTKAPWGEICMPRLIVTMPVEQLKRCPDVQKTAEFLQKNMALQDWIMGWDTKPDRLHHPMRFVVDRQISAGAGHSGYPAMATKDWTDSIASGSIIHSGSWGLWHELGHNHQSPPFTMEGQTEVSVNIFSMVCEVMGTGKNFESCWGGGMGPYGMSAEMKKYFSGDQTYNEAPNKVQLFFWVELMYYLGFDAFRQVALQFHDKPYDNGKLSDEKKWEWVMNAFSKVTGKNMGPFFKIWRMPVSERAADRMKDLPVWLPSKDYPACYTAEE
;
A
#
# COMPACT_ATOMS: atom_id res chain seq x y z
N SER A 1 -7.92 -18.78 0.67
CA SER A 1 -8.38 -17.40 0.52
C SER A 1 -9.20 -16.88 1.71
N GLU A 2 -9.07 -17.48 2.89
CA GLU A 2 -9.76 -17.04 4.12
C GLU A 2 -8.86 -16.41 5.17
N MET A 3 -7.63 -16.05 4.83
CA MET A 3 -6.69 -15.42 5.75
C MET A 3 -6.61 -13.89 5.67
N CYS A 4 -7.45 -13.25 4.87
CA CYS A 4 -7.71 -11.83 5.03
C CYS A 4 -8.66 -11.63 6.21
N ILE A 5 -8.10 -11.73 7.41
CA ILE A 5 -8.47 -11.07 8.65
C ILE A 5 -9.96 -11.09 9.04
N ARG A 6 -10.33 -12.09 9.78
CA ARG A 6 -11.16 -11.89 10.97
C ARG A 6 -10.22 -11.67 12.14
N ASP A 7 -10.09 -10.43 12.61
CA ASP A 7 -10.23 -10.03 14.00
C ASP A 7 -9.49 -8.75 14.34
N SER A 8 -10.20 -7.67 14.38
CA SER A 8 -9.82 -6.50 15.16
C SER A 8 -10.97 -6.09 16.10
N ARG A 9 -11.56 -7.06 16.80
CA ARG A 9 -12.48 -6.79 17.92
C ARG A 9 -12.11 -7.64 19.12
N HIS A 10 -11.14 -7.17 19.90
CA HIS A 10 -11.04 -7.57 21.31
C HIS A 10 -11.34 -6.37 22.20
N PRO A 11 -12.19 -6.58 23.22
CA PRO A 11 -12.49 -5.55 24.19
C PRO A 11 -11.26 -5.22 25.04
N VAL A 12 -11.07 -3.94 25.29
CA VAL A 12 -10.07 -3.43 26.23
C VAL A 12 -10.39 -3.97 27.62
N LEU A 13 -9.66 -4.97 28.05
CA LEU A 13 -9.62 -5.39 29.44
C LEU A 13 -8.60 -4.53 30.17
N HIS A 14 -9.10 -3.64 31.03
CA HIS A 14 -8.28 -2.98 32.06
C HIS A 14 -7.62 -4.05 32.93
N ARG A 15 -6.31 -4.25 32.77
CA ARG A 15 -5.48 -4.94 33.74
C ARG A 15 -4.87 -3.88 34.67
N GLN A 16 -5.11 -4.09 35.97
CA GLN A 16 -4.44 -3.38 37.04
C GLN A 16 -2.94 -3.64 36.99
N GLU A 17 -2.16 -2.59 37.19
CA GLU A 17 -0.71 -2.66 37.33
C GLU A 17 -0.34 -3.43 38.58
N GLU A 18 0.13 -4.65 38.46
CA GLU A 18 0.88 -5.33 39.51
C GLU A 18 2.38 -5.16 39.23
N ASN A 19 3.09 -4.61 40.21
CA ASN A 19 4.53 -4.44 40.21
C ASN A 19 5.24 -5.80 40.10
N ILE A 20 5.90 -6.05 38.97
CA ILE A 20 6.85 -7.14 38.81
C ILE A 20 8.25 -6.58 39.07
N PRO A 21 9.09 -7.26 39.89
CA PRO A 21 10.45 -6.80 40.18
C PRO A 21 11.30 -6.83 38.90
N VAL A 22 12.10 -5.80 38.70
CA VAL A 22 13.12 -5.71 37.64
C VAL A 22 14.19 -6.72 37.97
N GLU A 23 14.29 -7.81 37.22
CA GLU A 23 15.46 -8.68 37.18
C GLU A 23 16.54 -8.06 36.29
N GLU A 24 17.78 -8.19 36.75
CA GLU A 24 18.96 -7.54 36.21
C GLU A 24 19.24 -7.97 34.77
N ASP A 25 19.70 -7.00 33.98
CA ASP A 25 20.05 -7.05 32.59
C ASP A 25 20.92 -8.27 32.20
N GLU A 26 20.37 -9.20 31.42
CA GLU A 26 21.20 -10.04 30.57
C GLU A 26 21.79 -9.17 29.43
N PRO A 27 23.06 -9.36 29.05
CA PRO A 27 23.69 -8.54 28.03
C PRO A 27 22.96 -8.71 26.69
N GLU A 28 22.45 -7.60 26.17
CA GLU A 28 21.92 -7.55 24.80
C GLU A 28 22.96 -8.13 23.81
N PRO A 29 22.53 -8.96 22.84
CA PRO A 29 23.46 -9.46 21.84
C PRO A 29 24.04 -8.26 21.08
N GLU A 30 25.36 -8.10 21.15
CA GLU A 30 26.12 -7.12 20.38
C GLU A 30 25.89 -7.34 18.90
N GLY A 31 25.08 -6.49 18.28
CA GLY A 31 24.73 -6.54 16.87
C GLY A 31 23.67 -5.55 16.48
N ARG A 32 23.66 -4.34 17.04
CA ARG A 32 22.91 -3.22 16.44
C ARG A 32 23.54 -2.91 15.09
N PHE A 33 22.96 -3.49 14.04
CA PHE A 33 23.31 -3.10 12.67
C PHE A 33 23.07 -1.61 12.51
N PRO A 34 24.03 -0.85 11.95
CA PRO A 34 23.79 0.53 11.63
C PRO A 34 22.60 0.58 10.66
N LEU A 35 21.61 1.40 10.97
CA LEU A 35 20.53 1.72 10.04
C LEU A 35 21.16 2.05 8.68
N PRO A 36 20.62 1.53 7.57
CA PRO A 36 21.19 1.76 6.25
C PRO A 36 21.39 3.24 6.03
N VAL A 37 22.66 3.62 5.90
CA VAL A 37 23.10 4.99 5.74
C VAL A 37 22.51 5.54 4.45
N LYS A 38 21.82 6.67 4.56
CA LYS A 38 21.42 7.58 3.48
C LYS A 38 21.16 6.88 2.15
N ASN A 39 19.98 6.26 2.03
CA ASN A 39 19.44 5.95 0.72
C ASN A 39 19.46 7.23 -0.10
N ARG A 40 20.10 7.22 -1.28
CA ARG A 40 19.85 8.24 -2.30
C ARG A 40 18.39 8.03 -2.75
N MET A 41 17.50 8.65 -2.01
CA MET A 41 16.10 8.70 -2.39
C MET A 41 15.99 9.46 -3.70
N PRO A 42 15.11 9.06 -4.63
CA PRO A 42 14.78 9.92 -5.76
C PRO A 42 14.39 11.27 -5.21
N GLU A 43 15.03 12.34 -5.72
CA GLU A 43 14.76 13.70 -5.28
C GLU A 43 13.25 13.97 -5.44
N LEU A 44 12.63 14.49 -4.38
CA LEU A 44 11.24 14.96 -4.38
C LEU A 44 11.01 16.19 -5.28
N SER A 45 11.95 16.50 -6.18
CA SER A 45 11.85 17.59 -7.15
C SER A 45 10.56 17.58 -7.96
N VAL A 46 9.87 16.47 -7.97
CA VAL A 46 8.70 16.17 -8.80
C VAL A 46 7.38 16.67 -8.27
N TYR A 47 7.27 16.89 -6.97
CA TYR A 47 6.04 17.42 -6.40
C TYR A 47 6.16 18.92 -6.24
N SER A 48 5.58 19.69 -7.17
CA SER A 48 5.47 21.12 -6.99
C SER A 48 4.41 21.42 -5.94
N ILE A 49 4.81 22.01 -4.83
CA ILE A 49 3.87 22.67 -3.92
C ILE A 49 3.45 23.95 -4.64
N PRO A 50 2.12 24.20 -4.79
CA PRO A 50 1.69 25.46 -5.37
C PRO A 50 2.14 26.61 -4.47
N SER A 51 2.83 27.59 -5.05
CA SER A 51 2.93 28.89 -4.42
C SER A 51 1.56 29.53 -4.38
N ARG A 52 1.36 30.47 -3.44
CA ARG A 52 0.11 31.22 -3.33
C ARG A 52 -0.23 31.97 -4.64
N ASP A 53 0.80 32.32 -5.43
CA ASP A 53 0.68 33.03 -6.70
C ASP A 53 0.34 32.14 -7.90
N GLU A 54 0.49 30.81 -7.75
CA GLU A 54 0.13 29.83 -8.79
C GLU A 54 -1.35 29.41 -8.73
N ILE A 55 -2.05 29.72 -7.64
CA ILE A 55 -3.47 29.44 -7.47
C ILE A 55 -4.25 30.69 -7.88
N GLN A 56 -4.77 30.69 -9.10
CA GLN A 56 -5.71 31.73 -9.54
C GLN A 56 -7.13 31.20 -9.34
N THR A 57 -7.88 31.88 -8.46
CA THR A 57 -9.32 31.60 -8.26
C THR A 57 -10.08 31.92 -9.55
N ASP A 58 -10.88 31.00 -10.03
CA ASP A 58 -11.81 31.23 -11.13
C ASP A 58 -13.07 31.86 -10.53
N LYS A 59 -13.04 33.21 -10.35
CA LYS A 59 -14.12 33.98 -9.70
C LYS A 59 -15.43 33.93 -10.45
N ASP A 60 -15.41 33.52 -11.74
CA ASP A 60 -16.57 33.57 -12.62
C ASP A 60 -17.46 32.32 -12.54
N LYS A 61 -17.06 31.30 -11.79
CA LYS A 61 -17.82 30.06 -11.63
C LYS A 61 -17.80 29.54 -10.20
N PRO A 62 -18.56 30.17 -9.28
CA PRO A 62 -18.71 29.60 -7.94
C PRO A 62 -19.41 28.23 -8.00
N LEU A 63 -19.02 27.32 -7.14
CA LEU A 63 -19.51 25.95 -7.10
C LEU A 63 -21.04 25.86 -6.90
N GLU A 64 -21.62 26.83 -6.18
CA GLU A 64 -23.04 26.94 -5.92
C GLU A 64 -23.89 27.04 -7.20
N THR A 65 -23.34 27.62 -8.26
CA THR A 65 -24.02 27.69 -9.56
C THR A 65 -23.85 26.42 -10.38
N TRP A 66 -23.04 25.53 -9.94
CA TRP A 66 -22.53 24.43 -10.76
C TRP A 66 -23.32 23.16 -10.65
N SER A 67 -23.92 22.89 -9.49
CA SER A 67 -23.88 21.50 -9.18
C SER A 67 -25.23 20.82 -9.14
N TRP A 68 -26.01 21.13 -8.18
CA TRP A 68 -27.06 20.20 -7.81
C TRP A 68 -28.35 20.42 -8.63
N GLY A 69 -28.55 21.58 -9.20
CA GLY A 69 -29.63 21.83 -10.17
C GLY A 69 -29.48 21.09 -11.51
N LYS A 70 -28.28 20.52 -11.75
CA LYS A 70 -27.93 19.77 -12.97
C LYS A 70 -27.70 18.27 -12.71
N ALA A 71 -27.98 17.80 -11.50
CA ALA A 71 -27.88 16.38 -11.19
C ALA A 71 -28.80 15.54 -12.08
N GLU A 72 -28.29 14.40 -12.52
CA GLU A 72 -29.07 13.44 -13.29
C GLU A 72 -30.05 12.73 -12.36
N LYS A 73 -31.35 12.76 -12.71
CA LYS A 73 -32.33 11.90 -12.04
C LYS A 73 -32.16 10.49 -12.54
N MET A 74 -31.69 9.63 -11.68
CA MET A 74 -31.53 8.19 -11.94
C MET A 74 -32.40 7.45 -10.94
N ALA A 75 -33.36 6.67 -11.43
CA ALA A 75 -34.34 6.01 -10.58
C ALA A 75 -33.65 5.21 -9.45
N GLY A 76 -33.87 5.61 -8.22
CA GLY A 76 -33.33 4.99 -7.00
C GLY A 76 -31.88 5.29 -6.65
N ILE A 77 -31.14 6.07 -7.48
CA ILE A 77 -29.74 6.37 -7.18
C ILE A 77 -29.61 7.58 -6.24
N GLU A 78 -30.64 8.40 -6.14
CA GLU A 78 -30.73 9.49 -5.16
C GLU A 78 -30.67 8.97 -3.72
N GLU A 79 -31.13 7.76 -3.50
CA GLU A 79 -31.14 7.09 -2.20
C GLU A 79 -29.89 6.19 -1.98
N PHE A 80 -29.04 6.05 -3.00
CA PHE A 80 -27.89 5.15 -2.97
C PHE A 80 -26.63 5.85 -2.50
N PRO A 81 -25.94 5.30 -1.52
CA PRO A 81 -26.36 4.46 -0.39
C PRO A 81 -26.55 5.30 0.90
N ALA A 82 -26.97 6.55 0.82
CA ALA A 82 -27.00 7.56 1.88
C ALA A 82 -27.68 7.05 3.16
N GLY A 83 -26.92 6.44 4.07
CA GLY A 83 -27.41 5.89 5.33
C GLY A 83 -28.34 4.69 5.20
N ALA A 84 -28.64 4.27 3.98
CA ALA A 84 -29.51 3.13 3.69
C ALA A 84 -28.73 1.80 3.71
N ALA A 85 -29.46 0.71 3.78
CA ALA A 85 -28.89 -0.61 3.58
C ALA A 85 -28.21 -0.70 2.20
N PRO A 86 -27.06 -1.40 2.09
CA PRO A 86 -26.41 -1.61 0.80
C PRO A 86 -27.32 -2.34 -0.17
N TRP A 87 -27.14 -2.05 -1.46
CA TRP A 87 -27.86 -2.82 -2.48
C TRP A 87 -27.33 -4.25 -2.57
N LYS A 88 -28.24 -5.21 -2.60
CA LYS A 88 -27.90 -6.64 -2.60
C LYS A 88 -28.35 -7.33 -3.87
N ARG A 89 -27.51 -8.22 -4.37
CA ARG A 89 -27.89 -9.13 -5.45
C ARG A 89 -29.04 -10.03 -4.97
N GLY A 90 -30.05 -10.18 -5.80
CA GLY A 90 -31.34 -10.77 -5.43
C GLY A 90 -32.41 -9.69 -5.37
N ASP A 91 -32.43 -8.87 -4.34
CA ASP A 91 -33.44 -7.81 -4.15
C ASP A 91 -33.26 -6.64 -5.12
N ASP A 92 -32.02 -6.23 -5.37
CA ASP A 92 -31.67 -5.05 -6.17
C ASP A 92 -30.99 -5.39 -7.51
N THR A 93 -30.99 -6.64 -7.95
CA THR A 93 -30.22 -7.10 -9.11
C THR A 93 -30.45 -6.21 -10.35
N ARG A 94 -31.70 -5.86 -10.65
CA ARG A 94 -32.02 -5.01 -11.79
C ARG A 94 -31.43 -3.62 -11.66
N ARG A 95 -31.58 -2.98 -10.49
CA ARG A 95 -31.02 -1.64 -10.21
C ARG A 95 -29.50 -1.67 -10.28
N MET A 96 -28.85 -2.74 -9.78
CA MET A 96 -27.41 -2.92 -9.86
C MET A 96 -26.94 -3.02 -11.30
N GLN A 97 -27.65 -3.75 -12.16
CA GLN A 97 -27.32 -3.85 -13.59
C GLN A 97 -27.47 -2.50 -14.30
N GLU A 98 -28.62 -1.82 -14.13
CA GLU A 98 -28.89 -0.51 -14.73
C GLU A 98 -27.82 0.52 -14.32
N LEU A 99 -27.41 0.53 -13.04
CA LEU A 99 -26.37 1.43 -12.55
C LEU A 99 -24.99 1.10 -13.14
N LEU A 100 -24.63 -0.18 -13.23
CA LEU A 100 -23.37 -0.60 -13.83
C LEU A 100 -23.28 -0.22 -15.31
N GLU A 101 -24.35 -0.43 -16.07
CA GLU A 101 -24.45 -0.01 -17.46
C GLU A 101 -24.27 1.50 -17.57
N LYS A 102 -24.92 2.27 -16.69
CA LYS A 102 -24.77 3.72 -16.65
C LYS A 102 -23.35 4.18 -16.37
N CYS A 103 -22.66 3.56 -15.42
CA CYS A 103 -21.23 3.85 -15.14
C CYS A 103 -20.34 3.60 -16.35
N ARG A 104 -20.66 2.60 -17.16
CA ARG A 104 -19.92 2.28 -18.39
C ARG A 104 -20.25 3.27 -19.50
N GLU A 105 -21.50 3.64 -19.67
CA GLU A 105 -21.92 4.66 -20.64
C GLU A 105 -21.21 6.01 -20.41
N TRP A 106 -20.97 6.40 -19.15
CA TRP A 106 -20.26 7.66 -18.86
C TRP A 106 -18.89 7.73 -19.51
N LYS A 107 -18.19 6.60 -19.70
CA LYS A 107 -16.84 6.57 -20.27
C LYS A 107 -16.81 6.99 -21.74
N ASP A 108 -17.90 6.75 -22.47
CA ASP A 108 -18.00 7.00 -23.91
C ASP A 108 -18.97 8.17 -24.23
N ALA A 109 -19.60 8.73 -23.22
CA ALA A 109 -20.60 9.79 -23.38
C ALA A 109 -19.97 11.12 -23.80
N LYS A 110 -20.74 11.94 -24.53
CA LYS A 110 -20.36 13.32 -24.82
C LYS A 110 -20.29 14.13 -23.53
N LEU A 111 -19.22 14.91 -23.34
CA LEU A 111 -19.01 15.69 -22.11
C LEU A 111 -20.22 16.56 -21.74
N SER A 112 -20.89 17.16 -22.74
CA SER A 112 -22.06 18.01 -22.52
C SER A 112 -23.29 17.29 -21.95
N THR A 113 -23.32 15.95 -22.04
CA THR A 113 -24.41 15.13 -21.51
C THR A 113 -24.15 14.62 -20.10
N LEU A 114 -22.88 14.63 -19.66
CA LEU A 114 -22.51 14.19 -18.33
C LEU A 114 -22.93 15.22 -17.26
N LYS A 115 -23.59 14.76 -16.24
CA LYS A 115 -24.08 15.54 -15.10
C LYS A 115 -23.57 14.92 -13.80
N ALA A 116 -23.69 15.65 -12.69
CA ALA A 116 -23.41 15.10 -11.37
C ALA A 116 -24.32 13.90 -11.07
N CYS A 117 -23.72 12.83 -10.59
CA CYS A 117 -24.47 11.70 -10.06
C CYS A 117 -24.89 12.02 -8.61
N PRO A 118 -26.17 11.91 -8.24
CA PRO A 118 -26.64 12.21 -6.88
C PRO A 118 -25.91 11.43 -5.79
N ALA A 119 -25.55 10.17 -6.07
CA ALA A 119 -24.80 9.30 -5.14
C ALA A 119 -23.40 9.84 -4.78
N ALA A 120 -22.85 10.78 -5.57
CA ALA A 120 -21.57 11.41 -5.25
C ALA A 120 -21.60 12.21 -3.93
N LYS A 121 -22.77 12.66 -3.47
CA LYS A 121 -22.92 13.31 -2.16
C LYS A 121 -22.49 12.41 -1.01
N ASP A 122 -22.78 11.14 -1.13
CA ASP A 122 -22.49 10.17 -0.11
C ASP A 122 -21.06 9.63 -0.26
N PHE A 123 -20.68 9.24 -1.48
CA PHE A 123 -19.33 8.76 -1.77
C PHE A 123 -18.97 8.95 -3.25
N PRO A 124 -17.78 9.48 -3.57
CA PRO A 124 -16.65 9.84 -2.70
C PRO A 124 -16.82 11.14 -1.92
N GLY A 125 -17.90 11.85 -2.12
CA GLY A 125 -18.23 13.11 -1.48
C GLY A 125 -18.14 14.28 -2.46
N VAL A 126 -18.71 15.39 -2.02
CA VAL A 126 -18.74 16.65 -2.76
C VAL A 126 -17.95 17.70 -2.01
N PRO A 127 -17.38 18.68 -2.71
CA PRO A 127 -16.83 19.85 -2.04
C PRO A 127 -17.90 20.54 -1.18
N GLU A 128 -17.49 21.08 -0.05
CA GLU A 128 -18.37 21.84 0.84
C GLU A 128 -18.90 23.11 0.13
N ASP A 129 -20.01 23.63 0.62
CA ASP A 129 -20.61 24.87 0.11
C ASP A 129 -19.62 26.04 0.16
N GLY A 130 -19.70 26.90 -0.84
CA GLY A 130 -18.78 28.02 -1.02
C GLY A 130 -17.42 27.66 -1.56
N ALA A 131 -17.17 26.40 -1.94
CA ALA A 131 -15.93 26.01 -2.61
C ALA A 131 -15.79 26.74 -3.96
N GLN A 132 -14.57 27.19 -4.25
CA GLN A 132 -14.25 27.87 -5.50
C GLN A 132 -13.31 27.02 -6.35
N THR A 133 -13.55 27.00 -7.64
CA THR A 133 -12.63 26.37 -8.58
C THR A 133 -11.43 27.26 -8.83
N VAL A 134 -10.30 26.63 -9.13
CA VAL A 134 -9.03 27.33 -9.36
C VAL A 134 -8.43 26.94 -10.71
N ARG A 135 -7.51 27.77 -11.17
CA ARG A 135 -6.57 27.43 -12.22
C ARG A 135 -5.20 27.20 -11.58
N ARG A 136 -4.62 26.03 -11.82
CA ARG A 136 -3.34 25.62 -11.25
C ARG A 136 -2.45 25.03 -12.32
N THR A 137 -1.16 25.36 -12.28
CA THR A 137 -0.13 24.71 -13.09
C THR A 137 0.67 23.75 -12.21
N VAL A 138 0.79 22.51 -12.63
CA VAL A 138 1.60 21.48 -11.98
C VAL A 138 2.75 21.06 -12.90
N GLU A 139 3.90 20.78 -12.31
CA GLU A 139 5.02 20.20 -13.02
C GLU A 139 4.99 18.67 -12.88
N ILE A 140 5.18 18.01 -14.00
CA ILE A 140 5.13 16.54 -14.10
C ILE A 140 6.47 16.05 -14.62
N ASP A 141 7.14 15.22 -13.85
CA ASP A 141 8.38 14.57 -14.27
C ASP A 141 8.06 13.26 -15.00
N SER A 142 8.37 13.20 -16.29
CA SER A 142 8.16 11.99 -17.07
C SER A 142 9.09 10.82 -16.68
N ASN A 143 10.10 11.05 -15.85
CA ASN A 143 10.93 9.96 -15.30
C ASN A 143 10.16 9.10 -14.29
N ILE A 144 9.09 9.67 -13.70
CA ILE A 144 8.26 8.99 -12.73
C ILE A 144 6.99 8.51 -13.43
N GLY A 145 6.82 7.21 -13.51
CA GLY A 145 5.60 6.60 -14.03
C GLY A 145 4.46 6.65 -13.00
N GLY A 146 3.24 6.39 -13.48
CA GLY A 146 2.06 6.35 -12.62
C GLY A 146 1.37 7.69 -12.41
N TRP A 147 0.57 7.80 -11.37
CA TRP A 147 -0.27 8.97 -11.12
C TRP A 147 0.49 10.05 -10.35
N HIS A 148 0.51 11.25 -10.90
CA HIS A 148 1.02 12.43 -10.24
C HIS A 148 -0.15 13.15 -9.55
N SER A 149 -0.04 13.33 -8.24
CA SER A 149 -1.00 14.06 -7.43
C SER A 149 -0.97 15.54 -7.78
N THR A 150 -2.13 16.14 -7.94
CA THR A 150 -2.25 17.56 -8.34
C THR A 150 -2.67 18.47 -7.20
N GLY A 151 -3.14 17.92 -6.08
CA GLY A 151 -3.74 18.66 -4.98
C GLY A 151 -5.04 19.36 -5.40
N LEU A 152 -5.78 18.74 -6.31
CA LEU A 152 -7.05 19.24 -6.82
C LEU A 152 -8.13 18.17 -6.74
N TYR A 153 -9.37 18.59 -6.54
CA TYR A 153 -10.56 17.74 -6.51
C TYR A 153 -11.59 18.24 -7.52
N ALA A 154 -12.00 17.38 -8.43
CA ALA A 154 -13.03 17.67 -9.42
C ALA A 154 -14.41 17.55 -8.77
N PRO A 155 -15.26 18.61 -8.82
CA PRO A 155 -16.65 18.50 -8.39
C PRO A 155 -17.41 17.49 -9.27
N PRO A 156 -18.36 16.73 -8.72
CA PRO A 156 -19.20 15.85 -9.51
C PRO A 156 -19.88 16.57 -10.68
N GLY A 157 -19.75 16.02 -11.89
CA GLY A 157 -20.32 16.62 -13.10
C GLY A 157 -19.65 17.91 -13.57
N GLY A 158 -18.58 18.33 -12.90
CA GLY A 158 -17.80 19.50 -13.27
C GLY A 158 -16.84 19.26 -14.43
N GLU A 159 -16.77 20.22 -15.38
CA GLU A 159 -15.80 20.14 -16.48
C GLU A 159 -14.41 20.57 -16.00
N ILE A 160 -13.45 19.65 -16.08
CA ILE A 160 -12.04 19.93 -15.81
C ILE A 160 -11.31 20.04 -17.13
N SER A 161 -10.58 21.14 -17.31
CA SER A 161 -9.76 21.39 -18.49
C SER A 161 -8.29 21.20 -18.17
N PHE A 162 -7.57 20.49 -19.03
CA PHE A 162 -6.14 20.25 -18.95
C PHE A 162 -5.45 20.82 -20.19
N SER A 163 -4.35 21.53 -19.99
CA SER A 163 -3.49 22.01 -21.07
C SER A 163 -2.05 21.61 -20.78
N LEU A 164 -1.51 20.68 -21.58
CA LEU A 164 -0.17 20.14 -21.44
C LEU A 164 0.81 20.96 -22.30
N SER A 165 1.92 21.36 -21.71
CA SER A 165 2.99 22.09 -22.39
C SER A 165 4.33 21.39 -22.18
N GLY A 166 4.99 21.00 -23.27
CA GLY A 166 6.30 20.36 -23.24
C GLY A 166 6.29 18.86 -22.94
N ALA A 167 5.11 18.21 -22.91
CA ALA A 167 5.05 16.76 -22.77
C ALA A 167 5.84 16.05 -23.89
N PRO A 168 6.57 14.96 -23.60
CA PRO A 168 7.30 14.20 -24.60
C PRO A 168 6.33 13.64 -25.65
N LYS A 169 6.63 13.82 -26.96
CA LYS A 169 5.75 13.42 -28.06
C LYS A 169 5.40 11.92 -28.07
N ASP A 170 6.30 11.09 -27.56
CA ASP A 170 6.14 9.64 -27.53
C ASP A 170 5.81 9.12 -26.12
N SER A 171 5.31 9.99 -25.24
CA SER A 171 4.85 9.60 -23.92
C SER A 171 3.36 9.28 -23.91
N THR A 172 2.98 8.20 -23.26
CA THR A 172 1.58 7.90 -22.95
C THR A 172 1.19 8.70 -21.71
N VAL A 173 0.64 9.89 -21.93
CA VAL A 173 0.07 10.71 -20.84
C VAL A 173 -1.44 10.60 -20.88
N SER A 174 -2.04 10.44 -19.72
CA SER A 174 -3.49 10.49 -19.54
C SER A 174 -3.83 11.36 -18.33
N VAL A 175 -5.05 11.83 -18.27
CA VAL A 175 -5.58 12.53 -17.10
C VAL A 175 -6.67 11.69 -16.46
N ARG A 176 -6.77 11.77 -15.13
CA ARG A 176 -7.64 10.91 -14.35
C ARG A 176 -8.38 11.72 -13.29
N ILE A 177 -9.66 11.37 -13.08
CA ILE A 177 -10.47 11.84 -11.96
C ILE A 177 -10.95 10.63 -11.16
N GLY A 178 -10.62 10.62 -9.87
CA GLY A 178 -10.93 9.55 -8.93
C GLY A 178 -9.75 8.62 -8.66
N CYS A 179 -9.62 8.21 -7.40
CA CYS A 179 -8.58 7.30 -6.90
C CYS A 179 -9.13 5.92 -6.52
N HIS A 180 -10.43 5.80 -6.31
CA HIS A 180 -11.11 4.56 -5.88
C HIS A 180 -11.35 3.66 -7.09
N THR A 181 -10.32 2.89 -7.45
CA THR A 181 -10.25 2.16 -8.73
C THR A 181 -11.03 0.88 -8.78
N ASP A 182 -11.41 0.35 -7.64
CA ASP A 182 -12.07 -0.93 -7.55
C ASP A 182 -13.44 -0.91 -8.21
N SER A 183 -13.68 -1.90 -9.08
CA SER A 183 -15.00 -2.19 -9.59
C SER A 183 -15.68 -3.22 -8.72
N LEU A 184 -16.84 -2.87 -8.18
CA LEU A 184 -17.61 -3.74 -7.28
C LEU A 184 -18.57 -4.67 -8.05
N HIS A 185 -18.51 -4.71 -9.38
CA HIS A 185 -19.50 -5.39 -10.22
C HIS A 185 -19.63 -6.89 -9.94
N LYS A 186 -18.60 -7.54 -9.37
CA LYS A 186 -18.62 -8.96 -9.03
C LYS A 186 -19.16 -9.26 -7.62
N LEU A 187 -19.30 -8.23 -6.79
CA LEU A 187 -19.76 -8.40 -5.42
C LEU A 187 -21.28 -8.54 -5.37
N ASP A 188 -21.75 -9.30 -4.39
CA ASP A 188 -23.18 -9.50 -4.14
C ASP A 188 -23.82 -8.37 -3.35
N GLU A 189 -23.01 -7.47 -2.80
CA GLU A 189 -23.44 -6.30 -2.04
C GLU A 189 -22.65 -5.07 -2.47
N TRP A 190 -23.33 -3.94 -2.70
CA TRP A 190 -22.69 -2.66 -3.02
C TRP A 190 -23.02 -1.61 -1.97
N LYS A 191 -21.97 -1.04 -1.38
CA LYS A 191 -22.02 0.06 -0.41
C LYS A 191 -21.69 1.43 -1.04
N ARG A 192 -21.34 1.44 -2.30
CA ARG A 192 -21.13 2.62 -3.16
C ARG A 192 -21.36 2.27 -4.62
N VAL A 193 -21.42 3.30 -5.47
CA VAL A 193 -21.45 3.13 -6.93
C VAL A 193 -20.29 2.25 -7.38
N PRO A 194 -20.53 1.25 -8.24
CA PRO A 194 -19.55 0.19 -8.50
C PRO A 194 -18.30 0.66 -9.25
N GLU A 195 -18.41 1.65 -10.12
CA GLU A 195 -17.30 2.20 -10.91
C GLU A 195 -17.37 3.72 -10.91
N ILE A 196 -16.42 4.38 -10.23
CA ILE A 196 -16.48 5.82 -9.96
C ILE A 196 -15.28 6.62 -10.47
N THR A 197 -14.34 5.96 -11.15
CA THR A 197 -13.14 6.61 -11.68
C THR A 197 -13.19 6.70 -13.20
N MET A 198 -12.65 7.78 -13.74
CA MET A 198 -12.54 7.99 -15.18
C MET A 198 -11.12 8.40 -15.55
N GLN A 199 -10.67 7.96 -16.71
CA GLN A 199 -9.37 8.32 -17.28
C GLN A 199 -9.48 8.49 -18.79
N VAL A 200 -8.84 9.52 -19.33
CA VAL A 200 -8.82 9.79 -20.77
C VAL A 200 -7.39 10.08 -21.25
N PRO A 201 -7.02 9.69 -22.47
CA PRO A 201 -5.73 10.05 -23.06
C PRO A 201 -5.57 11.57 -23.17
N ALA A 202 -4.34 12.06 -22.96
CA ALA A 202 -4.01 13.50 -23.04
C ALA A 202 -2.87 13.76 -24.06
N ASP A 203 -2.78 12.95 -25.09
CA ASP A 203 -1.75 12.97 -26.14
C ASP A 203 -1.82 14.22 -27.05
N ARG A 204 -2.98 14.89 -27.12
CA ARG A 204 -3.22 16.05 -27.98
C ARG A 204 -2.93 17.42 -27.33
N GLY A 205 -2.33 17.44 -26.14
CA GLY A 205 -1.93 18.65 -25.45
C GLY A 205 -3.05 19.43 -24.76
N ARG A 206 -4.30 19.27 -25.18
CA ARG A 206 -5.49 19.85 -24.51
C ARG A 206 -6.58 18.81 -24.43
N VAL A 207 -7.13 18.62 -23.24
CA VAL A 207 -8.22 17.68 -23.01
C VAL A 207 -9.18 18.26 -21.96
N LYS A 208 -10.46 17.94 -22.13
CA LYS A 208 -11.51 18.22 -21.16
C LYS A 208 -12.07 16.91 -20.66
N MET A 209 -12.47 16.89 -19.41
CA MET A 209 -13.01 15.71 -18.77
C MET A 209 -14.13 16.09 -17.80
N VAL A 210 -15.16 15.29 -17.73
CA VAL A 210 -16.24 15.36 -16.74
C VAL A 210 -16.36 13.99 -16.11
N ASN A 211 -16.34 13.92 -14.77
CA ASN A 211 -16.69 12.71 -14.05
C ASN A 211 -17.95 12.95 -13.23
N PRO A 212 -19.05 12.20 -13.47
CA PRO A 212 -20.30 12.34 -12.71
C PRO A 212 -20.13 12.15 -11.20
N MET A 213 -19.12 11.39 -10.78
CA MET A 213 -18.82 11.15 -9.36
C MET A 213 -17.81 12.14 -8.76
N GLY A 214 -17.11 12.92 -9.60
CA GLY A 214 -16.02 13.75 -9.13
C GLY A 214 -14.81 12.95 -8.65
N GLY A 215 -13.96 13.58 -7.83
CA GLY A 215 -12.80 12.91 -7.23
C GLY A 215 -11.50 13.67 -7.36
N LEU A 216 -10.45 13.19 -6.70
CA LEU A 216 -9.09 13.74 -6.84
C LEU A 216 -8.61 13.67 -8.28
N VAL A 217 -7.85 14.69 -8.69
CA VAL A 217 -7.39 14.88 -10.07
C VAL A 217 -5.92 14.47 -10.18
N TYR A 218 -5.60 13.71 -11.22
CA TYR A 218 -4.25 13.20 -11.46
C TYR A 218 -3.82 13.39 -12.91
N VAL A 219 -2.51 13.53 -13.11
CA VAL A 219 -1.86 13.33 -14.41
C VAL A 219 -1.13 12.00 -14.35
N ASN A 220 -1.45 11.08 -15.24
CA ASN A 220 -0.86 9.76 -15.28
C ASN A 220 0.16 9.65 -16.42
N VAL A 221 1.39 9.28 -16.06
CA VAL A 221 2.48 9.01 -17.00
C VAL A 221 2.63 7.50 -17.15
N GLY A 222 2.43 6.98 -18.36
CA GLY A 222 2.55 5.56 -18.62
C GLY A 222 3.96 5.05 -18.34
N GLN A 223 4.06 3.81 -17.85
CA GLN A 223 5.35 3.19 -17.51
C GLN A 223 6.31 3.09 -18.70
N ARG A 224 5.79 3.03 -19.92
CA ARG A 224 6.57 2.96 -21.17
C ARG A 224 6.85 4.33 -21.80
N SER A 225 6.49 5.42 -21.12
CA SER A 225 6.75 6.76 -21.64
C SER A 225 8.24 7.04 -21.76
N LYS A 226 8.63 7.78 -22.79
CA LYS A 226 9.99 8.31 -22.89
C LYS A 226 10.24 9.21 -21.69
N ARG A 227 11.35 8.95 -21.03
CA ARG A 227 11.79 9.63 -19.81
C ARG A 227 12.66 10.85 -20.15
N GLY A 228 12.92 11.70 -19.18
CA GLY A 228 13.93 12.74 -19.24
C GLY A 228 13.41 14.17 -19.38
N LYS A 229 12.08 14.40 -19.22
CA LYS A 229 11.54 15.78 -19.27
C LYS A 229 10.56 16.03 -18.13
N VAL A 230 10.71 17.20 -17.53
CA VAL A 230 9.67 17.84 -16.73
C VAL A 230 8.79 18.66 -17.69
N PHE A 231 7.49 18.49 -17.62
CA PHE A 231 6.54 19.24 -18.42
C PHE A 231 5.44 19.85 -17.53
N LYS A 232 4.78 20.88 -18.03
CA LYS A 232 3.76 21.60 -17.28
C LYS A 232 2.36 21.21 -17.73
N VAL A 233 1.46 21.06 -16.75
CA VAL A 233 0.04 20.85 -17.00
C VAL A 233 -0.75 21.92 -16.26
N GLN A 234 -1.44 22.78 -17.01
CA GLN A 234 -2.39 23.73 -16.45
C GLN A 234 -3.74 23.05 -16.34
N ILE A 235 -4.32 23.08 -15.14
CA ILE A 235 -5.60 22.45 -14.79
C ILE A 235 -6.56 23.54 -14.32
N SER A 236 -7.80 23.52 -14.82
CA SER A 236 -8.84 24.49 -14.44
C SER A 236 -10.16 23.77 -14.18
N GLY A 237 -10.98 24.33 -13.28
CA GLY A 237 -12.32 23.83 -12.98
C GLY A 237 -12.40 22.89 -11.77
N ALA A 238 -11.30 22.64 -11.09
CA ALA A 238 -11.22 21.84 -9.88
C ALA A 238 -11.03 22.72 -8.63
N VAL A 239 -11.40 22.23 -7.46
CA VAL A 239 -11.19 22.90 -6.18
C VAL A 239 -9.87 22.44 -5.53
N PRO A 240 -9.20 23.26 -4.72
CA PRO A 240 -8.01 22.84 -3.98
C PRO A 240 -8.32 21.69 -3.03
N ALA A 241 -7.45 20.67 -3.02
CA ALA A 241 -7.47 19.56 -2.09
C ALA A 241 -6.16 19.52 -1.31
N PRO A 242 -6.16 19.11 -0.03
CA PRO A 242 -4.95 19.04 0.78
C PRO A 242 -3.93 18.10 0.15
N LEU A 243 -2.71 18.58 0.01
CA LEU A 243 -1.57 17.83 -0.50
C LEU A 243 -0.36 18.11 0.37
N PHE A 244 -0.06 17.19 1.29
CA PHE A 244 1.18 17.22 2.03
C PHE A 244 2.28 16.56 1.21
N VAL A 245 3.39 17.26 1.00
CA VAL A 245 4.58 16.72 0.34
C VAL A 245 5.72 16.73 1.34
N MET A 246 6.16 15.55 1.76
CA MET A 246 7.22 15.38 2.74
C MET A 246 8.49 16.16 2.31
N GLY A 247 9.03 16.96 3.24
CA GLY A 247 10.23 17.77 3.01
C GLY A 247 10.02 19.03 2.15
N LYS A 248 8.76 19.29 1.71
CA LYS A 248 8.42 20.52 0.96
C LYS A 248 7.30 21.33 1.62
N THR A 249 6.22 20.66 2.06
CA THR A 249 5.11 21.34 2.73
C THR A 249 5.52 21.70 4.15
N THR A 250 5.50 23.00 4.49
CA THR A 250 5.78 23.42 5.87
C THR A 250 4.58 23.15 6.77
N PRO A 251 4.75 23.08 8.10
CA PRO A 251 3.65 22.94 9.05
C PRO A 251 2.59 24.03 8.89
N GLU A 252 2.99 25.27 8.63
CA GLU A 252 2.09 26.41 8.44
C GLU A 252 1.28 26.26 7.14
N GLN A 253 1.94 25.89 6.05
CA GLN A 253 1.26 25.61 4.77
C GLN A 253 0.27 24.44 4.90
N TRP A 254 0.63 23.41 5.65
CA TRP A 254 -0.26 22.28 5.89
C TRP A 254 -1.49 22.67 6.71
N ALA A 255 -1.29 23.41 7.80
CA ALA A 255 -2.38 23.94 8.60
C ALA A 255 -3.32 24.82 7.79
N GLU A 256 -2.77 25.74 6.97
CA GLU A 256 -3.55 26.58 6.07
C GLU A 256 -4.36 25.77 5.05
N GLN A 257 -3.76 24.72 4.47
CA GLN A 257 -4.47 23.83 3.56
C GLN A 257 -5.65 23.12 4.24
N LEU A 258 -5.45 22.59 5.45
CA LEU A 258 -6.48 21.89 6.20
C LEU A 258 -7.61 22.82 6.70
N GLU A 259 -7.28 24.05 7.07
CA GLU A 259 -8.26 25.05 7.50
C GLU A 259 -9.17 25.49 6.34
N ASN A 260 -8.57 25.77 5.19
CA ASN A 260 -9.26 26.35 4.05
C ASN A 260 -9.82 25.33 3.06
N THR A 261 -9.51 24.03 3.22
CA THR A 261 -10.00 23.03 2.28
C THR A 261 -11.51 22.86 2.33
N LYS A 262 -12.09 22.72 1.15
CA LYS A 262 -13.48 22.34 0.91
C LYS A 262 -13.61 20.97 0.24
N ALA A 263 -12.47 20.34 -0.09
CA ALA A 263 -12.45 19.02 -0.69
C ALA A 263 -12.62 17.92 0.37
N PRO A 264 -13.30 16.80 0.05
CA PRO A 264 -13.50 15.71 1.02
C PRO A 264 -12.29 14.78 1.18
N TRP A 265 -11.33 14.82 0.27
CA TRP A 265 -10.15 13.93 0.23
C TRP A 265 -8.87 14.73 0.08
N GLY A 266 -7.78 14.19 0.62
CA GLY A 266 -6.43 14.72 0.43
C GLY A 266 -5.39 13.62 0.47
N GLU A 267 -4.12 14.01 0.34
CA GLU A 267 -3.01 13.06 0.18
C GLU A 267 -1.78 13.46 1.00
N ILE A 268 -1.09 12.45 1.51
CA ILE A 268 0.26 12.55 2.10
C ILE A 268 1.22 11.90 1.11
N CYS A 269 2.08 12.71 0.50
CA CYS A 269 3.04 12.29 -0.52
C CYS A 269 4.43 12.15 0.06
N MET A 270 4.99 10.97 -0.05
CA MET A 270 6.35 10.62 0.32
C MET A 270 7.09 10.07 -0.91
N PRO A 271 8.41 9.97 -0.92
CA PRO A 271 9.17 9.46 -2.07
C PRO A 271 8.73 8.06 -2.53
N ARG A 272 8.35 7.19 -1.61
CA ARG A 272 8.02 5.79 -1.94
C ARG A 272 6.56 5.42 -1.72
N LEU A 273 5.78 6.28 -1.09
CA LEU A 273 4.37 6.01 -0.79
C LEU A 273 3.55 7.29 -0.88
N ILE A 274 2.36 7.18 -1.44
CA ILE A 274 1.32 8.20 -1.34
C ILE A 274 0.11 7.59 -0.65
N VAL A 275 -0.33 8.19 0.44
CA VAL A 275 -1.54 7.79 1.18
C VAL A 275 -2.66 8.75 0.84
N THR A 276 -3.76 8.23 0.33
CA THR A 276 -4.99 8.98 0.06
C THR A 276 -6.04 8.63 1.11
N MET A 277 -6.54 9.64 1.82
CA MET A 277 -7.48 9.45 2.91
C MET A 277 -8.44 10.64 3.05
N PRO A 278 -9.59 10.47 3.73
CA PRO A 278 -10.53 11.56 3.96
C PRO A 278 -9.90 12.73 4.72
N VAL A 279 -10.32 13.96 4.37
CA VAL A 279 -9.84 15.19 5.03
C VAL A 279 -10.13 15.18 6.54
N GLU A 280 -11.24 14.60 6.97
CA GLU A 280 -11.56 14.44 8.39
C GLU A 280 -10.52 13.62 9.17
N GLN A 281 -9.88 12.65 8.51
CA GLN A 281 -8.78 11.87 9.10
C GLN A 281 -7.47 12.65 9.03
N LEU A 282 -7.19 13.37 7.94
CA LEU A 282 -6.00 14.23 7.83
C LEU A 282 -5.98 15.31 8.91
N LYS A 283 -7.14 15.91 9.22
CA LYS A 283 -7.28 16.93 10.28
C LYS A 283 -7.00 16.39 11.69
N ARG A 284 -7.11 15.09 11.90
CA ARG A 284 -6.83 14.44 13.21
C ARG A 284 -5.36 14.08 13.38
N CYS A 285 -4.54 14.09 12.30
CA CYS A 285 -3.14 13.70 12.37
C CYS A 285 -2.33 14.76 13.14
N PRO A 286 -1.78 14.41 14.32
CA PRO A 286 -1.16 15.41 15.19
C PRO A 286 0.18 15.95 14.64
N ASP A 287 0.91 15.12 13.90
CA ASP A 287 2.19 15.45 13.28
C ASP A 287 2.34 14.67 11.98
N VAL A 288 1.89 15.29 10.89
CA VAL A 288 1.92 14.68 9.57
C VAL A 288 3.36 14.44 9.06
N GLN A 289 4.30 15.33 9.40
CA GLN A 289 5.70 15.18 8.97
C GLN A 289 6.32 13.94 9.60
N LYS A 290 6.19 13.78 10.92
CA LYS A 290 6.71 12.62 11.64
C LYS A 290 6.04 11.31 11.19
N THR A 291 4.74 11.36 10.92
CA THR A 291 3.99 10.22 10.39
C THR A 291 4.47 9.85 8.98
N ALA A 292 4.69 10.83 8.11
CA ALA A 292 5.22 10.61 6.77
C ALA A 292 6.64 10.04 6.79
N GLU A 293 7.51 10.55 7.67
CA GLU A 293 8.87 10.02 7.85
C GLU A 293 8.86 8.56 8.30
N PHE A 294 7.95 8.21 9.20
CA PHE A 294 7.78 6.83 9.66
C PHE A 294 7.29 5.91 8.52
N LEU A 295 6.27 6.32 7.77
CA LEU A 295 5.76 5.57 6.63
C LEU A 295 6.84 5.40 5.55
N GLN A 296 7.58 6.47 5.24
CA GLN A 296 8.69 6.44 4.29
C GLN A 296 9.81 5.50 4.75
N LYS A 297 10.17 5.51 6.05
CA LYS A 297 11.15 4.58 6.62
C LYS A 297 10.73 3.13 6.37
N ASN A 298 9.47 2.80 6.62
CA ASN A 298 8.97 1.43 6.45
C ASN A 298 8.97 1.00 4.97
N MET A 299 8.62 1.89 4.04
CA MET A 299 8.76 1.60 2.61
C MET A 299 10.22 1.37 2.21
N ALA A 300 11.15 2.19 2.73
CA ALA A 300 12.56 2.00 2.49
C ALA A 300 13.10 0.67 3.07
N LEU A 301 12.54 0.18 4.17
CA LEU A 301 12.88 -1.13 4.72
C LEU A 301 12.40 -2.28 3.82
N GLN A 302 11.21 -2.18 3.22
CA GLN A 302 10.73 -3.17 2.24
C GLN A 302 11.60 -3.17 0.96
N ASP A 303 11.97 -1.99 0.45
CA ASP A 303 12.92 -1.88 -0.66
C ASP A 303 14.30 -2.48 -0.27
N TRP A 304 14.77 -2.18 0.93
CA TRP A 304 16.08 -2.59 1.43
C TRP A 304 16.21 -4.10 1.58
N ILE A 305 15.22 -4.78 2.17
CA ILE A 305 15.31 -6.23 2.40
C ILE A 305 15.37 -6.99 1.07
N MET A 306 14.77 -6.45 0.02
CA MET A 306 14.83 -7.00 -1.34
C MET A 306 16.04 -6.51 -2.15
N GLY A 307 16.90 -5.65 -1.57
CA GLY A 307 18.03 -5.07 -2.29
C GLY A 307 17.63 -4.12 -3.43
N TRP A 308 16.38 -3.66 -3.48
CA TRP A 308 15.90 -2.75 -4.54
C TRP A 308 16.48 -1.35 -4.43
N ASP A 309 16.91 -0.94 -3.25
CA ASP A 309 17.64 0.31 -3.02
C ASP A 309 18.97 0.36 -3.81
N THR A 310 19.50 -0.79 -4.24
CA THR A 310 20.65 -0.88 -5.15
C THR A 310 20.26 -0.88 -6.64
N LYS A 311 18.97 -0.88 -6.95
CA LYS A 311 18.40 -0.98 -8.30
C LYS A 311 17.48 0.23 -8.57
N PRO A 312 18.04 1.43 -8.88
CA PRO A 312 17.26 2.65 -9.07
C PRO A 312 16.09 2.46 -10.06
N ASP A 313 16.28 1.59 -11.04
CA ASP A 313 15.24 1.25 -12.02
C ASP A 313 13.99 0.58 -11.42
N ARG A 314 14.04 0.06 -10.23
CA ARG A 314 12.89 -0.51 -9.51
C ARG A 314 12.09 0.54 -8.72
N LEU A 315 12.65 1.73 -8.51
CA LEU A 315 12.11 2.78 -7.65
C LEU A 315 11.48 3.94 -8.43
N HIS A 316 10.93 3.67 -9.62
CA HIS A 316 10.48 4.71 -10.55
C HIS A 316 9.27 5.52 -10.13
N HIS A 317 8.44 5.00 -9.25
CA HIS A 317 7.24 5.68 -8.81
C HIS A 317 6.93 5.31 -7.36
N PRO A 318 6.32 6.23 -6.61
CA PRO A 318 5.77 5.89 -5.31
C PRO A 318 4.65 4.87 -5.46
N MET A 319 4.53 3.96 -4.52
CA MET A 319 3.34 3.15 -4.35
C MET A 319 2.19 4.04 -3.90
N ARG A 320 0.96 3.59 -4.10
CA ARG A 320 -0.23 4.28 -3.62
C ARG A 320 -1.03 3.39 -2.72
N PHE A 321 -1.48 3.97 -1.62
CA PHE A 321 -2.44 3.36 -0.72
C PHE A 321 -3.67 4.25 -0.64
N VAL A 322 -4.83 3.71 -0.99
CA VAL A 322 -6.09 4.43 -1.04
C VAL A 322 -7.11 3.70 -0.17
N VAL A 323 -7.73 4.41 0.76
CA VAL A 323 -8.85 3.84 1.49
C VAL A 323 -10.17 4.13 0.81
N ASP A 324 -11.09 3.19 0.93
CA ASP A 324 -12.40 3.21 0.30
C ASP A 324 -13.48 2.81 1.33
N ARG A 325 -14.72 3.09 1.02
CA ARG A 325 -15.88 2.57 1.76
C ARG A 325 -16.05 1.08 1.55
N GLN A 326 -15.73 0.60 0.34
CA GLN A 326 -15.79 -0.79 -0.04
C GLN A 326 -14.79 -1.07 -1.16
N ILE A 327 -14.07 -2.16 -1.02
CA ILE A 327 -13.09 -2.66 -1.99
C ILE A 327 -13.57 -3.96 -2.64
N SER A 328 -12.92 -4.34 -3.72
CA SER A 328 -13.34 -5.50 -4.54
C SER A 328 -13.01 -6.86 -3.92
N ALA A 329 -12.10 -6.92 -2.95
CA ALA A 329 -11.71 -8.16 -2.30
C ALA A 329 -11.13 -7.90 -0.90
N GLY A 330 -11.41 -8.79 0.05
CA GLY A 330 -10.82 -8.78 1.38
C GLY A 330 -11.12 -7.52 2.22
N ALA A 331 -10.31 -7.29 3.23
CA ALA A 331 -10.27 -6.06 4.02
C ALA A 331 -9.22 -5.08 3.47
N GLY A 332 -8.23 -5.60 2.74
CA GLY A 332 -7.21 -4.91 1.98
C GLY A 332 -6.80 -5.76 0.78
N HIS A 333 -6.15 -5.16 -0.21
CA HIS A 333 -5.47 -5.84 -1.29
C HIS A 333 -4.35 -4.98 -1.87
N SER A 334 -3.35 -5.63 -2.41
CA SER A 334 -2.22 -5.02 -3.11
C SER A 334 -2.61 -4.44 -4.47
N GLY A 335 -1.68 -3.81 -5.14
CA GLY A 335 -1.81 -3.28 -6.49
C GLY A 335 -1.38 -1.82 -6.60
N TYR A 336 -1.84 -1.16 -7.65
CA TYR A 336 -1.62 0.26 -7.88
C TYR A 336 -2.95 0.97 -8.20
N PRO A 337 -3.59 1.51 -7.16
CA PRO A 337 -3.21 1.55 -5.75
C PRO A 337 -3.38 0.20 -5.04
N ALA A 338 -2.67 0.00 -3.92
CA ALA A 338 -3.13 -0.89 -2.88
C ALA A 338 -4.34 -0.25 -2.20
N MET A 339 -5.38 -1.03 -1.89
CA MET A 339 -6.61 -0.49 -1.34
C MET A 339 -7.06 -1.25 -0.09
N ALA A 340 -7.70 -0.53 0.81
CA ALA A 340 -8.29 -1.08 2.03
C ALA A 340 -9.54 -0.31 2.44
N THR A 341 -10.23 -0.81 3.45
CA THR A 341 -11.33 -0.07 4.08
C THR A 341 -10.80 1.11 4.91
N LYS A 342 -11.65 2.11 5.12
CA LYS A 342 -11.27 3.40 5.73
C LYS A 342 -10.60 3.28 7.10
N ASP A 343 -10.96 2.28 7.89
CA ASP A 343 -10.43 2.02 9.23
C ASP A 343 -8.90 1.77 9.25
N TRP A 344 -8.33 1.31 8.14
CA TRP A 344 -6.88 1.10 8.03
C TRP A 344 -6.04 2.37 8.14
N THR A 345 -6.63 3.53 7.91
CA THR A 345 -5.96 4.82 8.10
C THR A 345 -6.20 5.47 9.47
N ASP A 346 -6.97 4.84 10.36
CA ASP A 346 -7.21 5.41 11.70
C ASP A 346 -5.93 5.52 12.55
N SER A 347 -5.00 4.56 12.41
CA SER A 347 -3.69 4.64 13.07
C SER A 347 -2.79 5.74 12.48
N ILE A 348 -2.91 6.03 11.19
CA ILE A 348 -2.25 7.15 10.52
C ILE A 348 -2.86 8.46 11.03
N ALA A 349 -4.20 8.54 11.04
CA ALA A 349 -4.95 9.70 11.48
C ALA A 349 -4.71 10.07 12.95
N SER A 350 -4.47 9.09 13.81
CA SER A 350 -4.13 9.34 15.22
C SER A 350 -2.63 9.51 15.48
N GLY A 351 -1.78 9.22 14.50
CA GLY A 351 -0.34 9.16 14.66
C GLY A 351 0.15 7.93 15.43
N SER A 352 -0.75 7.06 15.91
CA SER A 352 -0.37 5.87 16.68
C SER A 352 0.41 4.84 15.87
N ILE A 353 0.31 4.88 14.53
CA ILE A 353 1.03 3.97 13.64
C ILE A 353 2.55 3.95 13.90
N ILE A 354 3.11 5.05 14.38
CA ILE A 354 4.54 5.17 14.71
C ILE A 354 4.98 4.15 15.77
N HIS A 355 4.08 3.81 16.68
CA HIS A 355 4.35 2.88 17.77
C HIS A 355 3.65 1.53 17.58
N SER A 356 2.42 1.55 17.08
CA SER A 356 1.63 0.33 16.88
C SER A 356 1.98 -0.44 15.62
N GLY A 357 2.62 0.22 14.62
CA GLY A 357 2.75 -0.34 13.29
C GLY A 357 1.40 -0.55 12.61
N SER A 358 1.40 -1.30 11.52
CA SER A 358 0.19 -1.73 10.81
C SER A 358 0.49 -2.97 9.97
N TRP A 359 0.33 -4.16 10.56
CA TRP A 359 0.62 -5.42 9.88
C TRP A 359 -0.02 -5.51 8.50
N GLY A 360 -1.32 -5.23 8.41
CA GLY A 360 -2.06 -5.30 7.15
C GLY A 360 -1.53 -4.33 6.08
N LEU A 361 -1.24 -3.08 6.45
CA LEU A 361 -0.68 -2.10 5.52
C LEU A 361 0.67 -2.58 4.95
N TRP A 362 1.56 -3.09 5.82
CA TRP A 362 2.86 -3.61 5.39
C TRP A 362 2.72 -4.88 4.56
N HIS A 363 1.72 -5.70 4.82
CA HIS A 363 1.37 -6.89 4.06
C HIS A 363 0.93 -6.53 2.63
N GLU A 364 -0.05 -5.64 2.47
CA GLU A 364 -0.56 -5.28 1.14
C GLU A 364 0.50 -4.55 0.30
N LEU A 365 1.26 -3.65 0.91
CA LEU A 365 2.40 -3.01 0.23
C LEU A 365 3.53 -4.02 -0.03
N GLY A 366 3.68 -5.01 0.84
CA GLY A 366 4.63 -6.11 0.71
C GLY A 366 4.37 -6.99 -0.52
N HIS A 367 3.11 -7.25 -0.86
CA HIS A 367 2.78 -7.97 -2.10
C HIS A 367 3.35 -7.31 -3.35
N ASN A 368 3.41 -5.97 -3.37
CA ASN A 368 4.04 -5.24 -4.47
C ASN A 368 5.57 -5.40 -4.51
N HIS A 369 6.19 -5.85 -3.42
CA HIS A 369 7.61 -6.16 -3.33
C HIS A 369 7.91 -7.65 -3.55
N GLN A 370 6.90 -8.52 -3.44
CA GLN A 370 7.12 -9.95 -3.60
C GLN A 370 7.73 -10.26 -4.97
N SER A 371 8.92 -10.81 -4.95
CA SER A 371 9.65 -11.25 -6.13
C SER A 371 10.63 -12.36 -5.74
N PRO A 372 11.16 -13.12 -6.71
CA PRO A 372 12.22 -14.06 -6.38
C PRO A 372 13.37 -13.38 -5.63
N PRO A 373 14.05 -14.10 -4.70
CA PRO A 373 13.99 -15.55 -4.56
C PRO A 373 12.91 -16.09 -3.59
N PHE A 374 12.05 -15.25 -3.00
CA PHE A 374 11.12 -15.65 -1.93
C PHE A 374 9.69 -15.93 -2.42
N THR A 375 9.53 -16.31 -3.71
CA THR A 375 8.23 -16.58 -4.33
C THR A 375 8.12 -18.03 -4.81
N MET A 376 7.66 -18.92 -3.95
CA MET A 376 7.34 -20.31 -4.27
C MET A 376 5.82 -20.47 -4.39
N GLU A 377 5.37 -21.54 -5.04
CA GLU A 377 3.94 -21.86 -5.14
C GLU A 377 3.35 -22.06 -3.75
N GLY A 378 2.14 -21.54 -3.54
CA GLY A 378 1.47 -21.62 -2.24
C GLY A 378 2.02 -20.68 -1.16
N GLN A 379 3.11 -19.94 -1.41
CA GLN A 379 3.76 -19.08 -0.41
C GLN A 379 3.36 -17.59 -0.50
N THR A 380 2.41 -17.24 -1.38
CA THR A 380 2.02 -15.83 -1.58
C THR A 380 1.65 -15.14 -0.28
N GLU A 381 0.73 -15.75 0.50
CA GLU A 381 0.26 -15.22 1.78
C GLU A 381 1.20 -15.52 2.97
N VAL A 382 2.29 -16.22 2.73
CA VAL A 382 3.31 -16.55 3.73
C VAL A 382 4.49 -15.61 3.60
N SER A 383 5.20 -15.66 2.47
CA SER A 383 6.44 -14.90 2.27
C SER A 383 6.23 -13.40 2.17
N VAL A 384 5.02 -12.92 1.86
CA VAL A 384 4.67 -11.48 1.96
C VAL A 384 4.91 -10.94 3.37
N ASN A 385 4.74 -11.76 4.40
CA ASN A 385 4.93 -11.32 5.77
C ASN A 385 6.40 -11.12 6.19
N ILE A 386 7.36 -11.45 5.31
CA ILE A 386 8.75 -10.98 5.43
C ILE A 386 8.77 -9.44 5.48
N PHE A 387 7.96 -8.80 4.65
CA PHE A 387 7.83 -7.34 4.60
C PHE A 387 7.11 -6.77 5.82
N SER A 388 6.08 -7.47 6.32
CA SER A 388 5.42 -7.08 7.57
C SER A 388 6.39 -7.18 8.75
N MET A 389 7.16 -8.27 8.85
CA MET A 389 8.12 -8.48 9.94
C MET A 389 9.22 -7.42 9.96
N VAL A 390 9.83 -7.09 8.82
CA VAL A 390 10.88 -6.06 8.79
C VAL A 390 10.35 -4.69 9.22
N CYS A 391 9.12 -4.35 8.82
CA CYS A 391 8.49 -3.10 9.22
C CYS A 391 8.12 -3.09 10.72
N GLU A 392 7.56 -4.17 11.24
CA GLU A 392 7.19 -4.26 12.65
C GLU A 392 8.45 -4.24 13.56
N VAL A 393 9.48 -5.01 13.22
CA VAL A 393 10.69 -5.10 14.06
C VAL A 393 11.61 -3.89 13.86
N MET A 394 12.07 -3.63 12.62
CA MET A 394 13.02 -2.54 12.36
C MET A 394 12.35 -1.17 12.24
N GLY A 395 11.10 -1.15 11.77
CA GLY A 395 10.32 0.08 11.61
C GLY A 395 9.86 0.64 12.94
N THR A 396 9.10 -0.14 13.71
CA THR A 396 8.51 0.30 14.99
C THR A 396 9.40 0.04 16.21
N GLY A 397 10.36 -0.89 16.12
CA GLY A 397 11.18 -1.32 17.26
C GLY A 397 10.53 -2.41 18.12
N LYS A 398 9.46 -3.05 17.64
CA LYS A 398 8.86 -4.19 18.32
C LYS A 398 9.81 -5.38 18.37
N ASN A 399 9.72 -6.16 19.44
CA ASN A 399 10.32 -7.49 19.45
C ASN A 399 9.45 -8.49 18.67
N PHE A 400 10.02 -9.63 18.29
CA PHE A 400 9.32 -10.67 17.54
C PHE A 400 8.11 -11.23 18.30
N GLU A 401 8.18 -11.31 19.63
CA GLU A 401 7.09 -11.81 20.46
C GLU A 401 5.86 -10.90 20.48
N SER A 402 6.01 -9.62 20.12
CA SER A 402 4.91 -8.66 20.04
C SER A 402 4.38 -8.42 18.61
N CYS A 403 4.97 -9.05 17.59
CA CYS A 403 4.50 -8.94 16.23
C CYS A 403 3.23 -9.79 15.99
N TRP A 404 2.40 -9.37 15.02
CA TRP A 404 1.15 -10.04 14.63
C TRP A 404 0.22 -10.36 15.82
N GLY A 405 -0.11 -9.35 16.62
CA GLY A 405 -1.05 -9.52 17.73
C GLY A 405 -0.52 -10.34 18.91
N GLY A 406 0.78 -10.54 18.98
CA GLY A 406 1.49 -11.31 19.99
C GLY A 406 1.80 -12.74 19.53
N GLY A 407 3.07 -13.10 19.54
CA GLY A 407 3.50 -14.47 19.41
C GLY A 407 4.04 -14.93 18.06
N MET A 408 4.81 -14.07 17.37
CA MET A 408 5.62 -14.52 16.23
C MET A 408 7.08 -14.84 16.60
N GLY A 409 7.48 -14.65 17.84
CA GLY A 409 8.78 -15.11 18.30
C GLY A 409 8.78 -16.58 18.72
N PRO A 410 9.97 -17.17 19.01
CA PRO A 410 10.09 -18.58 19.38
C PRO A 410 9.24 -18.98 20.59
N TYR A 411 9.08 -18.10 21.56
CA TYR A 411 8.25 -18.37 22.73
C TYR A 411 6.75 -18.43 22.39
N GLY A 412 6.25 -17.40 21.68
CA GLY A 412 4.84 -17.33 21.26
C GLY A 412 4.42 -18.43 20.30
N MET A 413 5.35 -19.00 19.52
CA MET A 413 5.11 -20.09 18.57
C MET A 413 5.31 -21.49 19.16
N SER A 414 5.72 -21.61 20.42
CA SER A 414 6.12 -22.89 21.03
C SER A 414 5.04 -23.98 20.91
N ALA A 415 3.76 -23.66 21.15
CA ALA A 415 2.68 -24.64 21.08
C ALA A 415 2.44 -25.16 19.65
N GLU A 416 2.43 -24.29 18.66
CA GLU A 416 2.27 -24.64 17.25
C GLU A 416 3.47 -25.45 16.75
N MET A 417 4.67 -25.11 17.20
CA MET A 417 5.87 -25.83 16.82
C MET A 417 5.96 -27.22 17.47
N LYS A 418 5.57 -27.36 18.74
CA LYS A 418 5.40 -28.68 19.37
C LYS A 418 4.48 -29.58 18.53
N LYS A 419 3.32 -29.03 18.13
CA LYS A 419 2.36 -29.76 17.31
C LYS A 419 2.93 -30.13 15.93
N TYR A 420 3.61 -29.18 15.26
CA TYR A 420 4.20 -29.42 13.95
C TYR A 420 5.28 -30.50 14.00
N PHE A 421 6.25 -30.38 14.90
CA PHE A 421 7.38 -31.33 14.96
C PHE A 421 6.99 -32.71 15.49
N SER A 422 5.94 -32.85 16.30
CA SER A 422 5.41 -34.13 16.72
C SER A 422 4.56 -34.85 15.66
N GLY A 423 4.10 -34.14 14.63
CA GLY A 423 3.35 -34.68 13.49
C GLY A 423 4.26 -35.10 12.33
N ASP A 424 3.62 -35.49 11.23
CA ASP A 424 4.26 -35.92 9.98
C ASP A 424 4.01 -35.00 8.78
N GLN A 425 3.28 -33.87 8.99
CA GLN A 425 3.00 -32.86 7.96
C GLN A 425 4.29 -32.33 7.35
N THR A 426 4.31 -32.24 6.02
CA THR A 426 5.37 -31.52 5.30
C THR A 426 5.21 -30.00 5.50
N TYR A 427 6.23 -29.23 5.14
CA TYR A 427 6.16 -27.77 5.22
C TYR A 427 4.97 -27.19 4.47
N ASN A 428 4.71 -27.67 3.24
CA ASN A 428 3.61 -27.14 2.40
C ASN A 428 2.21 -27.52 2.92
N GLU A 429 2.07 -28.53 3.76
CA GLU A 429 0.81 -28.93 4.39
C GLU A 429 0.56 -28.22 5.72
N ALA A 430 1.59 -27.58 6.27
CA ALA A 430 1.47 -26.85 7.53
C ALA A 430 0.59 -25.58 7.39
N PRO A 431 -0.08 -25.14 8.46
CA PRO A 431 -0.79 -23.86 8.46
C PRO A 431 0.14 -22.70 8.12
N ASN A 432 -0.36 -21.67 7.44
CA ASN A 432 0.43 -20.51 7.01
C ASN A 432 1.22 -19.84 8.16
N LYS A 433 0.67 -19.80 9.38
CA LYS A 433 1.37 -19.27 10.55
C LYS A 433 2.63 -20.06 10.87
N VAL A 434 2.56 -21.39 10.77
CA VAL A 434 3.72 -22.29 10.96
C VAL A 434 4.70 -22.13 9.81
N GLN A 435 4.21 -22.07 8.57
CA GLN A 435 5.06 -21.82 7.41
C GLN A 435 5.78 -20.46 7.50
N LEU A 436 5.08 -19.41 7.98
CA LEU A 436 5.69 -18.11 8.22
C LEU A 436 6.79 -18.20 9.29
N PHE A 437 6.60 -19.00 10.33
CA PHE A 437 7.56 -19.11 11.41
C PHE A 437 8.91 -19.69 10.96
N PHE A 438 8.95 -20.51 9.93
CA PHE A 438 10.21 -20.89 9.27
C PHE A 438 11.04 -19.66 8.86
N TRP A 439 10.40 -18.69 8.22
CA TRP A 439 11.06 -17.45 7.83
C TRP A 439 11.41 -16.57 9.04
N VAL A 440 10.54 -16.56 10.03
CA VAL A 440 10.75 -15.81 11.28
C VAL A 440 11.95 -16.35 12.06
N GLU A 441 12.13 -17.65 12.14
CA GLU A 441 13.34 -18.23 12.78
C GLU A 441 14.62 -17.79 12.07
N LEU A 442 14.62 -17.80 10.73
CA LEU A 442 15.76 -17.28 9.96
C LEU A 442 16.01 -15.79 10.24
N MET A 443 14.96 -14.97 10.34
CA MET A 443 15.08 -13.54 10.68
C MET A 443 15.58 -13.35 12.11
N TYR A 444 15.03 -14.11 13.04
CA TYR A 444 15.33 -14.00 14.47
C TYR A 444 16.80 -14.35 14.77
N TYR A 445 17.30 -15.45 14.21
CA TYR A 445 18.63 -15.96 14.53
C TYR A 445 19.72 -15.50 13.56
N LEU A 446 19.39 -15.18 12.30
CA LEU A 446 20.38 -14.75 11.30
C LEU A 446 20.31 -13.25 11.00
N GLY A 447 19.21 -12.60 11.41
CA GLY A 447 18.95 -11.18 11.15
C GLY A 447 18.41 -10.90 9.75
N PHE A 448 17.81 -9.72 9.58
CA PHE A 448 17.24 -9.28 8.31
C PHE A 448 18.29 -9.04 7.22
N ASP A 449 19.53 -8.74 7.60
CA ASP A 449 20.62 -8.57 6.62
C ASP A 449 20.90 -9.86 5.85
N ALA A 450 20.75 -11.02 6.46
CA ALA A 450 20.90 -12.30 5.76
C ALA A 450 19.91 -12.43 4.62
N PHE A 451 18.66 -12.01 4.79
CA PHE A 451 17.64 -11.97 3.74
C PHE A 451 18.03 -11.02 2.61
N ARG A 452 18.49 -9.81 2.96
CA ARG A 452 19.00 -8.86 2.00
C ARG A 452 20.15 -9.43 1.17
N GLN A 453 21.12 -10.08 1.82
CA GLN A 453 22.26 -10.69 1.12
C GLN A 453 21.81 -11.80 0.18
N VAL A 454 20.82 -12.60 0.56
CA VAL A 454 20.20 -13.61 -0.31
C VAL A 454 19.52 -12.97 -1.51
N ALA A 455 18.77 -11.89 -1.30
CA ALA A 455 18.13 -11.14 -2.39
C ALA A 455 19.18 -10.52 -3.34
N LEU A 456 20.26 -9.95 -2.82
CA LEU A 456 21.38 -9.42 -3.63
C LEU A 456 22.06 -10.51 -4.45
N GLN A 457 22.29 -11.71 -3.90
CA GLN A 457 22.81 -12.83 -4.68
C GLN A 457 21.89 -13.21 -5.83
N PHE A 458 20.56 -13.14 -5.62
CA PHE A 458 19.60 -13.37 -6.69
C PHE A 458 19.71 -12.31 -7.79
N HIS A 459 19.90 -11.04 -7.42
CA HIS A 459 20.06 -9.94 -8.39
C HIS A 459 21.34 -10.12 -9.24
N ASP A 460 22.40 -10.64 -8.66
CA ASP A 460 23.66 -10.89 -9.38
C ASP A 460 23.57 -12.11 -10.32
N LYS A 461 22.86 -13.15 -9.91
CA LYS A 461 22.69 -14.39 -10.66
C LYS A 461 21.25 -14.89 -10.58
N PRO A 462 20.31 -14.23 -11.29
CA PRO A 462 18.91 -14.63 -11.26
C PRO A 462 18.68 -15.97 -11.95
N TYR A 463 17.75 -16.75 -11.42
CA TYR A 463 17.19 -17.88 -12.15
C TYR A 463 15.90 -17.47 -12.89
N ASP A 464 15.54 -18.23 -13.92
CA ASP A 464 14.25 -18.06 -14.60
C ASP A 464 13.14 -18.65 -13.74
N ASN A 465 12.39 -17.78 -13.06
CA ASN A 465 11.33 -18.17 -12.13
C ASN A 465 10.21 -19.00 -12.81
N GLY A 466 9.97 -18.80 -14.09
CA GLY A 466 8.96 -19.56 -14.85
C GLY A 466 9.42 -20.95 -15.28
N LYS A 467 10.72 -21.24 -15.22
CA LYS A 467 11.30 -22.52 -15.65
C LYS A 467 11.78 -23.41 -14.50
N LEU A 468 11.98 -22.83 -13.33
CA LEU A 468 12.52 -23.56 -12.20
C LEU A 468 11.38 -24.18 -11.39
N SER A 469 11.48 -25.49 -11.06
CA SER A 469 10.55 -26.12 -10.13
C SER A 469 10.69 -25.54 -8.72
N ASP A 470 9.64 -25.60 -7.91
CA ASP A 470 9.68 -25.06 -6.56
C ASP A 470 10.71 -25.78 -5.68
N GLU A 471 10.89 -27.09 -5.85
CA GLU A 471 11.99 -27.82 -5.21
C GLU A 471 13.35 -27.14 -5.49
N LYS A 472 13.60 -26.78 -6.75
CA LYS A 472 14.87 -26.13 -7.13
C LYS A 472 14.98 -24.70 -6.62
N LYS A 473 13.88 -23.98 -6.48
CA LYS A 473 13.85 -22.66 -5.84
C LYS A 473 14.20 -22.78 -4.35
N TRP A 474 13.61 -23.76 -3.64
CA TRP A 474 13.95 -24.03 -2.24
C TRP A 474 15.41 -24.45 -2.05
N GLU A 475 15.93 -25.32 -2.94
CA GLU A 475 17.36 -25.67 -2.94
C GLU A 475 18.25 -24.44 -3.16
N TRP A 476 17.83 -23.53 -4.05
CA TRP A 476 18.55 -22.29 -4.29
C TRP A 476 18.57 -21.41 -3.03
N VAL A 477 17.43 -21.21 -2.39
CA VAL A 477 17.32 -20.41 -1.15
C VAL A 477 18.18 -21.02 -0.03
N MET A 478 18.10 -22.33 0.19
CA MET A 478 18.92 -23.04 1.16
C MET A 478 20.42 -22.80 0.92
N ASN A 479 20.87 -22.96 -0.32
CA ASN A 479 22.26 -22.75 -0.69
C ASN A 479 22.69 -21.28 -0.57
N ALA A 480 21.79 -20.34 -0.87
CA ALA A 480 22.07 -18.92 -0.74
C ALA A 480 22.26 -18.52 0.74
N PHE A 481 21.37 -18.95 1.64
CA PHE A 481 21.56 -18.75 3.08
C PHE A 481 22.84 -19.42 3.58
N SER A 482 23.14 -20.63 3.10
CA SER A 482 24.39 -21.32 3.48
C SER A 482 25.62 -20.51 3.10
N LYS A 483 25.65 -19.92 1.92
CA LYS A 483 26.76 -19.06 1.47
C LYS A 483 26.86 -17.77 2.26
N VAL A 484 25.73 -17.10 2.51
CA VAL A 484 25.69 -15.84 3.28
C VAL A 484 26.22 -16.05 4.70
N THR A 485 25.81 -17.14 5.34
CA THR A 485 26.12 -17.40 6.75
C THR A 485 27.45 -18.17 6.95
N GLY A 486 27.97 -18.78 5.90
CA GLY A 486 29.10 -19.74 6.03
C GLY A 486 28.73 -21.00 6.82
N LYS A 487 27.44 -21.34 6.88
CA LYS A 487 26.90 -22.47 7.63
C LYS A 487 26.13 -23.42 6.72
N ASN A 488 26.09 -24.70 7.06
CA ASN A 488 25.26 -25.68 6.37
C ASN A 488 23.81 -25.59 6.84
N MET A 489 22.93 -25.04 6.02
CA MET A 489 21.49 -24.90 6.29
C MET A 489 20.71 -26.20 5.99
N GLY A 490 21.31 -27.18 5.36
CA GLY A 490 20.66 -28.45 4.95
C GLY A 490 19.91 -29.16 6.08
N PRO A 491 20.54 -29.40 7.25
CA PRO A 491 19.84 -30.02 8.39
C PRO A 491 18.62 -29.27 8.86
N PHE A 492 18.66 -27.93 8.93
CA PHE A 492 17.51 -27.10 9.30
C PHE A 492 16.36 -27.28 8.30
N PHE A 493 16.62 -27.17 6.99
CA PHE A 493 15.60 -27.38 5.96
C PHE A 493 14.99 -28.78 6.00
N LYS A 494 15.81 -29.82 6.28
CA LYS A 494 15.32 -31.20 6.45
C LYS A 494 14.42 -31.36 7.67
N ILE A 495 14.79 -30.80 8.81
CA ILE A 495 13.97 -30.80 10.04
C ILE A 495 12.61 -30.17 9.78
N TRP A 496 12.56 -29.09 8.99
CA TRP A 496 11.33 -28.44 8.55
C TRP A 496 10.59 -29.21 7.44
N ARG A 497 11.09 -30.39 7.02
CA ARG A 497 10.49 -31.21 5.95
C ARG A 497 10.25 -30.40 4.67
N MET A 498 11.22 -29.51 4.36
CA MET A 498 11.19 -28.71 3.14
C MET A 498 11.39 -29.59 1.91
N PRO A 499 10.82 -29.23 0.75
CA PRO A 499 10.98 -29.99 -0.50
C PRO A 499 12.37 -29.74 -1.11
N VAL A 500 13.41 -30.24 -0.47
CA VAL A 500 14.81 -30.19 -0.93
C VAL A 500 15.40 -31.58 -1.04
N SER A 501 16.16 -31.83 -2.11
CA SER A 501 16.79 -33.15 -2.30
C SER A 501 17.96 -33.38 -1.34
N GLU A 502 18.22 -34.66 -0.98
CA GLU A 502 19.39 -35.04 -0.20
C GLU A 502 20.69 -34.53 -0.83
N ARG A 503 20.81 -34.69 -2.16
CA ARG A 503 21.98 -34.21 -2.90
C ARG A 503 22.23 -32.72 -2.76
N ALA A 504 21.15 -31.91 -2.70
CA ALA A 504 21.29 -30.46 -2.53
C ALA A 504 21.71 -30.11 -1.10
N ALA A 505 21.14 -30.78 -0.10
CA ALA A 505 21.53 -30.61 1.30
C ALA A 505 22.98 -30.97 1.56
N ASP A 506 23.50 -32.00 0.89
CA ASP A 506 24.88 -32.46 1.02
C ASP A 506 25.92 -31.57 0.34
N ARG A 507 25.53 -30.66 -0.54
CA ARG A 507 26.47 -29.73 -1.21
C ARG A 507 27.27 -28.86 -0.26
N MET A 508 26.73 -28.58 0.92
CA MET A 508 27.35 -27.73 1.94
C MET A 508 27.83 -28.50 3.16
N LYS A 509 28.03 -29.85 3.03
CA LYS A 509 28.40 -30.73 4.14
C LYS A 509 29.72 -30.36 4.81
N ASP A 510 30.62 -29.69 4.08
CA ASP A 510 31.91 -29.24 4.61
C ASP A 510 31.81 -27.98 5.47
N LEU A 511 30.65 -27.28 5.46
CA LEU A 511 30.38 -26.16 6.34
C LEU A 511 29.83 -26.62 7.69
N PRO A 512 30.13 -25.89 8.78
CA PRO A 512 29.52 -26.15 10.08
C PRO A 512 27.99 -26.15 10.02
N VAL A 513 27.35 -27.15 10.60
CA VAL A 513 25.88 -27.24 10.64
C VAL A 513 25.30 -26.03 11.38
N TRP A 514 24.22 -25.49 10.85
CA TRP A 514 23.42 -24.46 11.51
C TRP A 514 22.08 -25.01 11.99
N LEU A 515 21.80 -24.80 13.26
CA LEU A 515 20.48 -24.97 13.87
C LEU A 515 20.22 -23.79 14.82
N PRO A 516 18.98 -23.39 15.07
CA PRO A 516 18.63 -22.29 16.00
C PRO A 516 19.21 -22.47 17.41
N SER A 517 19.23 -23.71 17.89
CA SER A 517 19.86 -24.09 19.16
C SER A 517 20.43 -25.52 19.07
N LYS A 518 21.28 -25.92 20.03
CA LYS A 518 21.80 -27.29 20.12
C LYS A 518 20.70 -28.34 20.35
N ASP A 519 19.61 -27.94 20.98
CA ASP A 519 18.48 -28.81 21.32
C ASP A 519 17.33 -28.70 20.30
N TYR A 520 17.54 -28.05 19.16
CA TYR A 520 16.57 -27.92 18.11
C TYR A 520 16.36 -29.22 17.32
N PRO A 521 15.13 -29.68 17.04
CA PRO A 521 13.84 -29.11 17.41
C PRO A 521 13.32 -29.57 18.79
N ALA A 522 14.11 -30.31 19.56
CA ALA A 522 13.70 -30.88 20.85
C ALA A 522 13.21 -29.81 21.85
N CYS A 523 13.74 -28.56 21.73
CA CYS A 523 13.28 -27.43 22.53
C CYS A 523 11.76 -27.13 22.37
N TYR A 524 11.16 -27.56 21.26
CA TYR A 524 9.72 -27.45 21.04
C TYR A 524 8.96 -28.74 21.35
N THR A 525 9.63 -29.90 21.47
CA THR A 525 8.97 -31.20 21.69
C THR A 525 9.04 -31.66 23.14
N ALA A 526 9.96 -31.12 23.94
CA ALA A 526 10.08 -31.47 25.35
C ALA A 526 8.77 -31.19 26.11
N GLU A 527 8.29 -32.16 26.86
CA GLU A 527 7.25 -31.96 27.86
C GLU A 527 7.88 -31.15 29.02
N GLU A 528 7.17 -30.11 29.47
CA GLU A 528 7.50 -29.42 30.71
C GLU A 528 7.26 -30.33 31.90
#